data_2e2477a596c31dee8c036c5a18266e02
#
_entry.id   2e2477a596c31dee8c036c5a18266e02
#
_cell.length_a   1.000
_cell.length_b   1.000
_cell.length_c   1.000
_cell.angle_alpha   90.00
_cell.angle_beta   90.00
_cell.angle_gamma   90.00
#
_symmetry.space_group_name_H-M   'P 1'
#
loop_
_entity.id
_entity.type
_entity.pdbx_description
1 polymer ?
#
loop_
_entity_poly.entity_id
_entity_poly.type
_entity_poly.pdbx_seq_one_letter_code
_entity_poly.pdbx_strand_id
1 'polypeptide(L)'
;MTDPEVLAAGGLVVRDDGRVAVVHRPRYDDWSLPKGKLDAGESFEAGALREVEEETGVRGRIVGELEPATYLDRKGRTKLVRWYRMAVDGAPPNFVPNDEIDELRWLTPREALDLVTYDHDRVLLATLG
;
A
#
# COMPACT_ATOMS: atom_id res chain seq x y z
N MET A 1 7.96 17.98 -19.36
CA MET A 1 7.64 16.93 -18.38
C MET A 1 6.61 15.98 -18.97
N THR A 2 6.89 14.70 -18.93
CA THR A 2 5.97 13.68 -19.45
C THR A 2 4.99 13.28 -18.38
N ASP A 3 3.71 13.13 -18.73
CA ASP A 3 2.72 12.60 -17.78
C ASP A 3 3.05 11.15 -17.43
N PRO A 4 2.75 10.71 -16.20
CA PRO A 4 2.95 9.31 -15.83
C PRO A 4 2.13 8.38 -16.72
N GLU A 5 2.74 7.27 -17.11
CA GLU A 5 2.08 6.25 -17.93
C GLU A 5 1.18 5.32 -17.09
N VAL A 6 1.52 5.17 -15.81
CA VAL A 6 0.77 4.31 -14.88
C VAL A 6 0.42 5.11 -13.64
N LEU A 7 -0.86 5.10 -13.27
CA LEU A 7 -1.34 5.73 -12.04
C LEU A 7 -1.76 4.64 -11.05
N ALA A 8 -1.30 4.79 -9.81
CA ALA A 8 -1.60 3.85 -8.74
C ALA A 8 -1.85 4.58 -7.43
N ALA A 9 -2.44 3.89 -6.48
CA ALA A 9 -2.67 4.43 -5.15
C ALA A 9 -2.56 3.31 -4.11
N GLY A 10 -2.19 3.67 -2.90
CA GLY A 10 -2.05 2.71 -1.83
C GLY A 10 -2.18 3.33 -0.46
N GLY A 11 -2.04 2.51 0.56
CA GLY A 11 -2.25 2.91 1.92
C GLY A 11 -1.16 2.46 2.88
N LEU A 12 -0.78 3.38 3.77
CA LEU A 12 -0.04 3.08 4.98
C LEU A 12 -1.09 2.87 6.07
N VAL A 13 -1.46 1.61 6.30
CA VAL A 13 -2.58 1.24 7.15
C VAL A 13 -2.07 0.96 8.56
N VAL A 14 -2.50 1.77 9.51
CA VAL A 14 -2.05 1.70 10.91
C VAL A 14 -3.21 1.30 11.80
N ARG A 15 -3.05 0.18 12.50
CA ARG A 15 -4.03 -0.29 13.48
C ARG A 15 -3.95 0.53 14.76
N ASP A 16 -4.96 0.37 15.65
CA ASP A 16 -5.00 1.06 16.94
C ASP A 16 -3.77 0.76 17.81
N ASP A 17 -3.20 -0.44 17.67
CA ASP A 17 -1.99 -0.83 18.41
C ASP A 17 -0.69 -0.33 17.77
N GLY A 18 -0.78 0.46 16.72
CA GLY A 18 0.37 1.03 16.02
C GLY A 18 1.01 0.12 14.99
N ARG A 19 0.48 -1.07 14.78
CA ARG A 19 1.01 -2.02 13.79
C ARG A 19 0.54 -1.66 12.39
N VAL A 20 1.37 -1.98 11.41
CA VAL A 20 1.20 -1.61 10.00
C VAL A 20 0.97 -2.86 9.16
N ALA A 21 0.07 -2.77 8.19
CA ALA A 21 -0.19 -3.85 7.24
C ALA A 21 0.91 -3.93 6.18
N VAL A 22 1.54 -5.09 6.06
CA VAL A 22 2.53 -5.39 5.03
C VAL A 22 2.11 -6.68 4.33
N VAL A 23 2.17 -6.70 3.01
CA VAL A 23 1.70 -7.82 2.20
C VAL A 23 2.83 -8.46 1.40
N HIS A 24 2.71 -9.76 1.16
CA HIS A 24 3.64 -10.52 0.35
C HIS A 24 2.99 -10.86 -0.99
N ARG A 25 3.73 -10.60 -2.09
CA ARG A 25 3.30 -10.94 -3.44
C ARG A 25 4.09 -12.17 -3.92
N PRO A 26 3.44 -13.34 -4.02
CA PRO A 26 4.15 -14.58 -4.37
C PRO A 26 4.80 -14.52 -5.75
N ARG A 27 4.16 -13.83 -6.71
CA ARG A 27 4.67 -13.72 -8.08
C ARG A 27 6.05 -13.05 -8.13
N TYR A 28 6.31 -12.07 -7.25
CA TYR A 28 7.56 -11.31 -7.21
C TYR A 28 8.43 -11.68 -6.02
N ASP A 29 7.89 -12.46 -5.10
CA ASP A 29 8.53 -12.78 -3.82
C ASP A 29 9.01 -11.52 -3.10
N ASP A 30 8.13 -10.52 -2.99
CA ASP A 30 8.44 -9.26 -2.33
C ASP A 30 7.43 -8.93 -1.24
N TRP A 31 7.85 -8.05 -0.35
CA TRP A 31 7.04 -7.50 0.73
C TRP A 31 6.85 -6.00 0.49
N SER A 32 5.62 -5.54 0.55
CA SER A 32 5.31 -4.14 0.26
C SER A 32 4.10 -3.66 1.05
N LEU A 33 3.94 -2.33 1.07
CA LEU A 33 2.69 -1.72 1.50
C LEU A 33 1.62 -1.98 0.44
N PRO A 34 0.34 -2.15 0.84
CA PRO A 34 -0.72 -2.45 -0.13
C PRO A 34 -0.97 -1.29 -1.08
N LYS A 35 -1.01 -1.60 -2.38
CA LYS A 35 -1.24 -0.63 -3.45
C LYS A 35 -1.65 -1.33 -4.73
N GLY A 36 -2.18 -0.57 -5.66
CA GLY A 36 -2.45 -1.08 -7.01
C GLY A 36 -2.85 0.01 -7.97
N LYS A 37 -3.02 -0.37 -9.23
CA LYS A 37 -3.36 0.54 -10.32
C LYS A 37 -4.78 1.05 -10.18
N LEU A 38 -5.00 2.32 -10.59
CA LEU A 38 -6.33 2.89 -10.64
C LEU A 38 -7.14 2.24 -11.76
N ASP A 39 -8.45 2.07 -11.51
CA ASP A 39 -9.40 1.76 -12.57
C ASP A 39 -9.71 3.03 -13.37
N ALA A 40 -10.23 2.85 -14.59
CA ALA A 40 -10.58 3.97 -15.44
C ALA A 40 -11.60 4.89 -14.74
N GLY A 41 -11.28 6.18 -14.68
CA GLY A 41 -12.15 7.19 -14.06
C GLY A 41 -12.16 7.21 -12.54
N GLU A 42 -11.34 6.37 -11.90
CA GLU A 42 -11.28 6.28 -10.44
C GLU A 42 -10.40 7.39 -9.86
N SER A 43 -10.82 8.00 -8.74
CA SER A 43 -9.96 8.94 -8.01
C SER A 43 -8.84 8.19 -7.30
N PHE A 44 -7.76 8.90 -6.96
CA PHE A 44 -6.67 8.29 -6.18
C PHE A 44 -7.16 7.80 -4.82
N GLU A 45 -7.99 8.56 -4.13
CA GLU A 45 -8.53 8.19 -2.81
C GLU A 45 -9.37 6.92 -2.91
N ALA A 46 -10.29 6.85 -3.87
CA ALA A 46 -11.13 5.67 -4.08
C ALA A 46 -10.29 4.45 -4.45
N GLY A 47 -9.29 4.63 -5.31
CA GLY A 47 -8.37 3.57 -5.70
C GLY A 47 -7.56 3.05 -4.53
N ALA A 48 -7.07 3.95 -3.68
CA ALA A 48 -6.32 3.55 -2.50
C ALA A 48 -7.17 2.71 -1.54
N LEU A 49 -8.40 3.15 -1.27
CA LEU A 49 -9.32 2.41 -0.39
C LEU A 49 -9.66 1.04 -0.96
N ARG A 50 -9.94 0.97 -2.26
CA ARG A 50 -10.27 -0.28 -2.95
C ARG A 50 -9.09 -1.26 -2.94
N GLU A 51 -7.90 -0.79 -3.29
CA GLU A 51 -6.71 -1.65 -3.34
C GLU A 51 -6.33 -2.17 -1.96
N VAL A 52 -6.42 -1.34 -0.93
CA VAL A 52 -6.17 -1.78 0.44
C VAL A 52 -7.15 -2.88 0.83
N GLU A 53 -8.43 -2.72 0.51
CA GLU A 53 -9.43 -3.75 0.83
C GLU A 53 -9.19 -5.04 0.03
N GLU A 54 -8.86 -4.93 -1.26
CA GLU A 54 -8.56 -6.11 -2.08
C GLU A 54 -7.36 -6.88 -1.57
N GLU A 55 -6.30 -6.18 -1.16
CA GLU A 55 -5.04 -6.82 -0.78
C GLU A 55 -4.99 -7.28 0.67
N THR A 56 -5.74 -6.63 1.56
CA THR A 56 -5.64 -6.90 3.00
C THR A 56 -6.95 -7.34 3.64
N GLY A 57 -8.08 -7.13 2.98
CA GLY A 57 -9.39 -7.29 3.59
C GLY A 57 -9.79 -6.13 4.51
N VAL A 58 -8.93 -5.14 4.65
CA VAL A 58 -9.17 -4.02 5.56
C VAL A 58 -10.07 -2.98 4.90
N ARG A 59 -11.11 -2.56 5.61
CA ARG A 59 -11.84 -1.36 5.26
C ARG A 59 -11.12 -0.18 5.90
N GLY A 60 -10.35 0.55 5.09
CA GLY A 60 -9.56 1.68 5.55
C GLY A 60 -10.36 2.97 5.59
N ARG A 61 -9.87 3.91 6.41
CA ARG A 61 -10.37 5.28 6.45
C ARG A 61 -9.18 6.20 6.31
N ILE A 62 -9.20 7.06 5.30
CA ILE A 62 -8.10 7.99 5.03
C ILE A 62 -8.04 9.04 6.15
N VAL A 63 -6.87 9.15 6.78
CA VAL A 63 -6.64 10.12 7.85
C VAL A 63 -5.55 11.14 7.48
N GLY A 64 -4.90 10.98 6.35
CA GLY A 64 -3.89 11.93 5.88
C GLY A 64 -3.33 11.53 4.52
N GLU A 65 -2.68 12.48 3.87
CA GLU A 65 -1.97 12.29 2.61
C GLU A 65 -0.48 12.19 2.88
N LEU A 66 0.21 11.32 2.16
CA LEU A 66 1.66 11.15 2.26
C LEU A 66 2.31 11.60 0.95
N GLU A 67 3.63 11.71 0.94
CA GLU A 67 4.37 12.07 -0.26
C GLU A 67 4.15 11.03 -1.36
N PRO A 68 3.80 11.46 -2.58
CA PRO A 68 3.71 10.53 -3.69
C PRO A 68 5.08 10.02 -4.11
N ALA A 69 5.11 8.84 -4.71
CA ALA A 69 6.32 8.26 -5.26
C ALA A 69 6.22 8.18 -6.78
N THR A 70 7.31 8.52 -7.46
CA THR A 70 7.41 8.39 -8.92
C THR A 70 8.65 7.56 -9.23
N TYR A 71 8.47 6.49 -10.00
CA TYR A 71 9.58 5.62 -10.38
C TYR A 71 9.23 4.88 -11.67
N LEU A 72 10.21 4.18 -12.23
CA LEU A 72 9.99 3.31 -13.37
C LEU A 72 9.51 1.94 -12.88
N ASP A 73 8.46 1.42 -13.50
CA ASP A 73 8.01 0.08 -13.20
C ASP A 73 8.89 -0.97 -13.91
N ARG A 74 8.56 -2.26 -13.73
CA ARG A 74 9.35 -3.37 -14.31
C ARG A 74 9.40 -3.34 -15.84
N LYS A 75 8.42 -2.67 -16.48
CA LYS A 75 8.35 -2.52 -17.94
C LYS A 75 8.97 -1.21 -18.42
N GLY A 76 9.61 -0.46 -17.54
CA GLY A 76 10.25 0.81 -17.86
C GLY A 76 9.27 1.98 -18.03
N ARG A 77 8.02 1.84 -17.60
CA ARG A 77 7.02 2.90 -17.69
C ARG A 77 7.08 3.80 -16.46
N THR A 78 6.85 5.10 -16.66
CA THR A 78 6.76 6.04 -15.55
C THR A 78 5.52 5.75 -14.74
N LYS A 79 5.68 5.54 -13.43
CA LYS A 79 4.59 5.21 -12.52
C LYS A 79 4.52 6.23 -11.41
N LEU A 80 3.32 6.80 -11.20
CA LEU A 80 3.02 7.67 -10.07
C LEU A 80 2.15 6.89 -9.10
N VAL A 81 2.56 6.81 -7.84
CA VAL A 81 1.77 6.21 -6.77
C VAL A 81 1.46 7.29 -5.75
N ARG A 82 0.18 7.52 -5.47
CA ARG A 82 -0.25 8.39 -4.38
C ARG A 82 -0.56 7.55 -3.16
N TRP A 83 -0.05 7.98 -2.01
CA TRP A 83 -0.12 7.24 -0.76
C TRP A 83 -0.95 7.99 0.27
N TYR A 84 -1.73 7.22 1.03
CA TYR A 84 -2.58 7.77 2.08
C TYR A 84 -2.36 7.02 3.38
N ARG A 85 -2.27 7.77 4.47
CA ARG A 85 -2.30 7.18 5.80
C ARG A 85 -3.73 6.80 6.12
N MET A 86 -3.93 5.56 6.58
CA MET A 86 -5.26 5.03 6.85
C MET A 86 -5.35 4.45 8.25
N ALA A 87 -6.51 4.66 8.88
CA ALA A 87 -6.93 3.92 10.06
C ALA A 87 -7.78 2.73 9.61
N VAL A 88 -7.91 1.73 10.46
CA VAL A 88 -8.81 0.60 10.23
C VAL A 88 -10.21 0.99 10.67
N ASP A 89 -11.18 0.84 9.78
CA ASP A 89 -12.57 1.15 10.03
C ASP A 89 -13.37 -0.14 10.17
N GLY A 90 -14.18 -0.23 11.23
CA GLY A 90 -15.04 -1.39 11.48
C GLY A 90 -14.34 -2.57 12.13
N ALA A 91 -14.90 -3.77 11.93
CA ALA A 91 -14.43 -5.00 12.55
C ALA A 91 -13.04 -5.41 12.06
N PRO A 92 -12.27 -6.21 12.86
CA PRO A 92 -10.99 -6.72 12.41
C PRO A 92 -11.12 -7.43 11.06
N PRO A 93 -10.19 -7.19 10.12
CA PRO A 93 -10.30 -7.77 8.80
C PRO A 93 -10.06 -9.27 8.81
N ASN A 94 -10.80 -9.96 7.94
CA ASN A 94 -10.51 -11.35 7.60
C ASN A 94 -9.71 -11.35 6.31
N PHE A 95 -8.40 -11.51 6.44
CA PHE A 95 -7.55 -11.65 5.28
C PHE A 95 -7.77 -13.03 4.64
N VAL A 96 -8.02 -13.02 3.34
CA VAL A 96 -8.12 -14.25 2.53
C VAL A 96 -7.02 -14.23 1.48
N PRO A 97 -6.09 -15.19 1.53
CA PRO A 97 -5.04 -15.27 0.51
C PRO A 97 -5.63 -15.44 -0.89
N ASN A 98 -4.97 -14.84 -1.87
CA ASN A 98 -5.37 -14.94 -3.28
C ASN A 98 -4.11 -15.03 -4.16
N ASP A 99 -4.30 -15.04 -5.49
CA ASP A 99 -3.18 -15.20 -6.42
C ASP A 99 -2.20 -14.03 -6.40
N GLU A 100 -2.65 -12.86 -6.00
CA GLU A 100 -1.80 -11.65 -5.95
C GLU A 100 -1.11 -11.50 -4.61
N ILE A 101 -1.81 -11.81 -3.50
CA ILE A 101 -1.31 -11.63 -2.13
C ILE A 101 -1.56 -12.92 -1.36
N ASP A 102 -0.49 -13.58 -0.93
CA ASP A 102 -0.59 -14.84 -0.20
C ASP A 102 -0.41 -14.69 1.31
N GLU A 103 0.11 -13.56 1.78
CA GLU A 103 0.34 -13.35 3.20
C GLU A 103 0.16 -11.87 3.57
N LEU A 104 -0.47 -11.63 4.72
CA LEU A 104 -0.57 -10.32 5.35
C LEU A 104 0.05 -10.40 6.73
N ARG A 105 0.92 -9.45 7.06
CA ARG A 105 1.48 -9.32 8.41
C ARG A 105 1.17 -7.94 8.97
N TRP A 106 0.82 -7.92 10.25
CA TRP A 106 0.68 -6.69 11.03
C TRP A 106 1.96 -6.53 11.85
N LEU A 107 2.77 -5.55 11.52
CA LEU A 107 4.11 -5.39 12.07
C LEU A 107 4.27 -4.03 12.75
N THR A 108 5.14 -3.97 13.75
CA THR A 108 5.56 -2.66 14.25
C THR A 108 6.25 -1.91 13.11
N PRO A 109 6.29 -0.57 13.14
CA PRO A 109 7.00 0.18 12.10
C PRO A 109 8.44 -0.28 11.89
N ARG A 110 9.15 -0.61 12.96
CA ARG A 110 10.52 -1.09 12.86
C ARG A 110 10.62 -2.45 12.19
N GLU A 111 9.76 -3.38 12.55
CA GLU A 111 9.70 -4.69 11.89
C GLU A 111 9.37 -4.54 10.41
N ALA A 112 8.45 -3.64 10.08
CA ALA A 112 8.07 -3.38 8.70
C ALA A 112 9.24 -2.79 7.90
N LEU A 113 10.00 -1.84 8.49
CA LEU A 113 11.20 -1.28 7.85
C LEU A 113 12.22 -2.36 7.49
N ASP A 114 12.37 -3.36 8.36
CA ASP A 114 13.32 -4.45 8.14
C ASP A 114 12.83 -5.43 7.07
N LEU A 115 11.52 -5.57 6.90
CA LEU A 115 10.94 -6.59 6.02
C LEU A 115 10.69 -6.11 4.60
N VAL A 116 10.22 -4.86 4.42
CA VAL A 116 9.80 -4.38 3.09
C VAL A 116 10.96 -4.40 2.10
N THR A 117 10.64 -4.76 0.86
CA THR A 117 11.63 -4.95 -0.19
C THR A 117 12.15 -3.63 -0.76
N TYR A 118 11.29 -2.61 -0.81
CA TYR A 118 11.59 -1.38 -1.57
C TYR A 118 11.87 -0.18 -0.68
N ASP A 119 12.86 0.63 -1.08
CA ASP A 119 13.23 1.84 -0.34
C ASP A 119 12.11 2.87 -0.30
N HIS A 120 11.29 2.97 -1.35
CA HIS A 120 10.17 3.91 -1.34
C HIS A 120 9.13 3.57 -0.27
N ASP A 121 8.96 2.29 0.07
CA ASP A 121 8.10 1.88 1.19
C ASP A 121 8.74 2.27 2.53
N ARG A 122 10.07 2.15 2.64
CA ARG A 122 10.80 2.56 3.87
C ARG A 122 10.66 4.04 4.15
N VAL A 123 10.68 4.88 3.11
CA VAL A 123 10.48 6.33 3.25
C VAL A 123 9.12 6.61 3.88
N LEU A 124 8.07 5.92 3.43
CA LEU A 124 6.72 6.09 4.01
C LEU A 124 6.66 5.61 5.46
N LEU A 125 7.24 4.44 5.74
CA LEU A 125 7.25 3.89 7.10
C LEU A 125 7.99 4.79 8.08
N ALA A 126 9.04 5.48 7.62
CA ALA A 126 9.81 6.40 8.45
C ALA A 126 8.97 7.59 8.95
N THR A 127 7.85 7.91 8.29
CA THR A 127 6.95 8.99 8.74
C THR A 127 6.21 8.64 10.04
N LEU A 128 6.21 7.38 10.43
CA LEU A 128 5.55 6.93 11.66
C LEU A 128 6.43 7.13 12.91
N GLY A 129 7.61 7.59 12.72
CA GLY A 129 8.51 7.95 13.79
C GLY A 129 9.34 6.94 14.37
#